data_a337b69efb48ed0f925ad5d7a6df1658
#
_entry.id   a337b69efb48ed0f925ad5d7a6df1658
#
_cell.length_a   1.000
_cell.length_b   1.000
_cell.length_c   1.000
_cell.angle_alpha   90.00
_cell.angle_beta   90.00
_cell.angle_gamma   90.00
#
_symmetry.space_group_name_H-M   'P 1'
#
loop_
_entity.id
_entity.type
_entity.pdbx_description
1 polymer ?
#
loop_
_entity_poly.entity_id
_entity_poly.type
_entity_poly.pdbx_seq_one_letter_code
_entity_poly.pdbx_strand_id
1 'polypeptide(L)'
;LSILSLVVLFFLWWLGNRTWYLVETRLVKVEWLEEGKVSRTITTAGWLIKEEQLLPSPGRGQLRLLVGDGQRVRAGGAVAEILLADNGAGGEKVVVHAPRGGVFCSHIDGLEKVLRPGNALEMEAVEKLGAEPASPGTGSRVEKGEPVGKLVDNLSGMWYWCRVPREEAGSGKWSPGQPVVVLWQGRPIRARLEKITGEEMLFLLSVYPGDLVHQRQVQLELLAGEVAGFVVPLRAVVERGGQPGVYIISRRRATWVPVQILGRTPGRVVISGRGLSARTRYVTNPLWVREGDKLE
;
A
#
# COMPACT_ATOMS: atom_id res chain seq x y z
N LEU A 1 -62.75 23.24 1.72
CA LEU A 1 -62.16 22.15 2.52
C LEU A 1 -62.93 22.11 3.84
N SER A 2 -63.60 21.00 4.15
CA SER A 2 -64.39 20.86 5.37
C SER A 2 -63.43 20.76 6.58
N ILE A 3 -63.85 21.30 7.72
CA ILE A 3 -63.07 21.27 8.99
C ILE A 3 -62.59 19.84 9.29
N LEU A 4 -63.36 18.84 8.92
CA LEU A 4 -63.05 17.42 9.05
C LEU A 4 -61.77 17.03 8.25
N SER A 5 -61.60 17.54 7.02
CA SER A 5 -60.41 17.28 6.19
C SER A 5 -59.12 17.85 6.81
N LEU A 6 -59.24 19.03 7.42
CA LEU A 6 -58.10 19.67 8.12
C LEU A 6 -57.67 18.87 9.38
N VAL A 7 -58.65 18.37 10.14
CA VAL A 7 -58.41 17.54 11.32
C VAL A 7 -57.76 16.22 10.94
N VAL A 8 -58.19 15.58 9.86
CA VAL A 8 -57.60 14.32 9.37
C VAL A 8 -56.18 14.56 8.88
N LEU A 9 -55.92 15.64 8.14
CA LEU A 9 -54.54 15.98 7.67
C LEU A 9 -53.62 16.30 8.83
N PHE A 10 -54.10 17.02 9.85
CA PHE A 10 -53.34 17.30 11.05
C PHE A 10 -53.01 16.02 11.85
N PHE A 11 -54.00 15.10 11.96
CA PHE A 11 -53.78 13.84 12.66
C PHE A 11 -52.80 12.92 11.90
N LEU A 12 -52.90 12.85 10.58
CA LEU A 12 -51.95 12.11 9.73
C LEU A 12 -50.52 12.70 9.82
N TRP A 13 -50.40 14.03 9.78
CA TRP A 13 -49.14 14.71 9.96
C TRP A 13 -48.55 14.47 11.36
N TRP A 14 -49.37 14.56 12.41
CA TRP A 14 -48.96 14.30 13.79
C TRP A 14 -48.55 12.84 14.01
N LEU A 15 -49.31 11.89 13.46
CA LEU A 15 -48.99 10.47 13.52
C LEU A 15 -47.73 10.15 12.73
N GLY A 16 -47.54 10.72 11.54
CA GLY A 16 -46.32 10.60 10.73
C GLY A 16 -45.11 11.16 11.44
N ASN A 17 -45.23 12.33 12.07
CA ASN A 17 -44.14 12.95 12.81
C ASN A 17 -43.78 12.14 14.09
N ARG A 18 -44.78 11.55 14.76
CA ARG A 18 -44.54 10.71 15.95
C ARG A 18 -43.96 9.36 15.62
N THR A 19 -44.37 8.73 14.52
CA THR A 19 -43.79 7.45 14.07
C THR A 19 -42.37 7.65 13.55
N TRP A 20 -42.12 8.75 12.83
CA TRP A 20 -40.77 9.10 12.40
C TRP A 20 -39.80 9.25 13.57
N TYR A 21 -40.21 9.94 14.61
CA TYR A 21 -39.40 10.12 15.83
C TYR A 21 -39.10 8.80 16.55
N LEU A 22 -40.02 7.85 16.57
CA LEU A 22 -39.84 6.53 17.17
C LEU A 22 -38.91 5.62 16.33
N VAL A 23 -38.93 5.78 15.01
CA VAL A 23 -38.03 5.03 14.11
C VAL A 23 -36.59 5.58 14.21
N GLU A 24 -36.46 6.89 14.25
CA GLU A 24 -35.18 7.58 14.33
C GLU A 24 -34.40 7.19 15.61
N THR A 25 -35.05 7.16 16.75
CA THR A 25 -34.44 6.78 18.04
C THR A 25 -34.05 5.30 18.13
N ARG A 26 -34.71 4.40 17.40
CA ARG A 26 -34.37 2.96 17.37
C ARG A 26 -33.21 2.65 16.41
N LEU A 27 -32.94 3.48 15.44
CA LEU A 27 -31.87 3.31 14.46
C LEU A 27 -30.51 3.85 14.95
N VAL A 28 -30.52 4.74 15.94
CA VAL A 28 -29.30 5.32 16.49
C VAL A 28 -28.66 4.36 17.48
N LYS A 29 -27.45 3.90 17.16
CA LYS A 29 -26.66 3.05 18.05
C LYS A 29 -25.71 3.91 18.86
N VAL A 30 -25.75 3.76 20.18
CA VAL A 30 -24.88 4.47 21.12
C VAL A 30 -23.99 3.46 21.83
N GLU A 31 -22.70 3.73 21.85
CA GLU A 31 -21.69 2.90 22.52
C GLU A 31 -20.81 3.78 23.40
N TRP A 32 -20.07 3.15 24.31
CA TRP A 32 -19.04 3.82 25.08
C TRP A 32 -17.77 3.95 24.26
N LEU A 33 -17.02 5.03 24.46
CA LEU A 33 -15.69 5.17 23.89
C LEU A 33 -14.75 4.15 24.56
N GLU A 34 -14.09 3.36 23.73
CA GLU A 34 -13.10 2.39 24.18
C GLU A 34 -11.69 2.92 23.87
N GLU A 35 -10.84 2.94 24.90
CA GLU A 35 -9.43 3.21 24.69
C GLU A 35 -8.78 2.03 23.98
N GLY A 36 -7.96 2.32 22.99
CA GLY A 36 -7.25 1.30 22.24
C GLY A 36 -6.00 1.85 21.58
N LYS A 37 -5.23 0.93 21.03
CA LYS A 37 -4.04 1.24 20.24
C LYS A 37 -4.26 0.75 18.84
N VAL A 38 -3.85 1.54 17.88
CA VAL A 38 -3.89 1.16 16.48
C VAL A 38 -2.53 1.43 15.86
N SER A 39 -2.06 0.50 15.05
CA SER A 39 -0.84 0.69 14.28
C SER A 39 -1.05 1.81 13.28
N ARG A 40 -0.18 2.81 13.34
CA ARG A 40 -0.13 3.86 12.33
C ARG A 40 0.63 3.33 11.13
N THR A 41 0.04 3.43 9.95
CA THR A 41 0.69 3.11 8.68
C THR A 41 0.93 4.37 7.88
N ILE A 42 2.06 4.41 7.18
CA ILE A 42 2.41 5.42 6.19
C ILE A 42 2.51 4.71 4.85
N THR A 43 1.66 5.08 3.91
CA THR A 43 1.72 4.53 2.55
C THR A 43 2.76 5.29 1.75
N THR A 44 3.72 4.57 1.20
CA THR A 44 4.81 5.13 0.40
C THR A 44 4.87 4.46 -0.96
N ALA A 45 5.09 5.25 -2.00
CA ALA A 45 5.51 4.75 -3.29
C ALA A 45 7.04 4.77 -3.35
N GLY A 46 7.63 3.70 -3.86
CA GLY A 46 9.09 3.61 -3.85
C GLY A 46 9.63 2.61 -4.87
N TRP A 47 10.93 2.49 -4.85
CA TRP A 47 11.70 1.69 -5.80
C TRP A 47 12.34 0.48 -5.12
N LEU A 48 12.25 -0.66 -5.79
CA LEU A 48 12.96 -1.87 -5.38
C LEU A 48 14.32 -1.95 -6.07
N ILE A 49 15.35 -2.07 -5.27
CA ILE A 49 16.74 -2.18 -5.71
C ILE A 49 17.21 -3.60 -5.41
N LYS A 50 17.61 -4.31 -6.44
CA LYS A 50 17.91 -5.73 -6.39
C LYS A 50 19.28 -6.00 -7.00
N GLU A 51 19.90 -7.10 -6.62
CA GLU A 51 21.08 -7.61 -7.32
C GLU A 51 20.60 -8.37 -8.58
N GLU A 52 20.81 -7.76 -9.73
CA GLU A 52 20.31 -8.24 -11.03
C GLU A 52 21.45 -8.45 -12.00
N GLN A 53 21.37 -9.51 -12.80
CA GLN A 53 22.33 -9.79 -13.85
C GLN A 53 21.60 -10.03 -15.17
N LEU A 54 21.87 -9.17 -16.15
CA LEU A 54 21.36 -9.35 -17.51
C LEU A 54 21.98 -10.57 -18.19
N LEU A 55 21.18 -11.25 -18.99
CA LEU A 55 21.59 -12.40 -19.80
C LEU A 55 21.65 -11.96 -21.27
N PRO A 56 22.84 -11.69 -21.84
CA PRO A 56 22.95 -11.23 -23.20
C PRO A 56 22.78 -12.38 -24.20
N SER A 57 22.18 -12.08 -25.34
CA SER A 57 22.15 -13.00 -26.48
C SER A 57 23.56 -13.20 -27.06
N PRO A 58 23.99 -14.45 -27.32
CA PRO A 58 25.29 -14.74 -27.92
C PRO A 58 25.38 -14.35 -29.41
N GLY A 59 24.24 -14.20 -30.08
CA GLY A 59 24.17 -13.88 -31.49
C GLY A 59 22.81 -13.31 -31.91
N ARG A 60 22.73 -12.91 -33.16
CA ARG A 60 21.46 -12.49 -33.79
C ARG A 60 20.59 -13.71 -34.13
N GLY A 61 19.33 -13.72 -33.70
CA GLY A 61 18.46 -14.84 -34.00
C GLY A 61 17.07 -14.74 -33.39
N GLN A 62 16.38 -15.86 -33.37
CA GLN A 62 15.05 -15.98 -32.76
C GLN A 62 15.18 -16.58 -31.37
N LEU A 63 14.61 -15.90 -30.38
CA LEU A 63 14.62 -16.30 -28.99
C LEU A 63 13.57 -17.39 -28.70
N ARG A 64 13.98 -18.41 -27.93
CA ARG A 64 13.11 -19.38 -27.30
C ARG A 64 13.45 -19.45 -25.81
N LEU A 65 12.56 -19.04 -24.95
CA LEU A 65 12.74 -19.20 -23.51
C LEU A 65 12.53 -20.67 -23.11
N LEU A 66 13.43 -21.21 -22.29
CA LEU A 66 13.38 -22.55 -21.72
C LEU A 66 12.86 -22.58 -20.29
N VAL A 67 12.80 -21.41 -19.65
CA VAL A 67 12.34 -21.22 -18.28
C VAL A 67 11.24 -20.15 -18.25
N GLY A 68 10.30 -20.32 -17.34
CA GLY A 68 9.24 -19.34 -17.11
C GLY A 68 9.69 -18.22 -16.20
N ASP A 69 8.99 -17.10 -16.28
CA ASP A 69 9.14 -15.97 -15.35
C ASP A 69 8.93 -16.43 -13.90
N GLY A 70 9.76 -15.96 -12.98
CA GLY A 70 9.71 -16.34 -11.57
C GLY A 70 10.32 -17.72 -11.26
N GLN A 71 10.75 -18.47 -12.25
CA GLN A 71 11.36 -19.78 -12.05
C GLN A 71 12.78 -19.66 -11.50
N ARG A 72 13.10 -20.47 -10.48
CA ARG A 72 14.47 -20.57 -9.95
C ARG A 72 15.34 -21.37 -10.89
N VAL A 73 16.52 -20.83 -11.17
CA VAL A 73 17.52 -21.42 -12.04
C VAL A 73 18.81 -21.60 -11.26
N ARG A 74 19.45 -22.76 -11.40
CA ARG A 74 20.78 -23.02 -10.85
C ARG A 74 21.87 -22.43 -11.76
N ALA A 75 23.05 -22.20 -11.22
CA ALA A 75 24.24 -21.87 -12.02
C ALA A 75 24.47 -22.95 -13.08
N GLY A 76 24.79 -22.55 -14.32
CA GLY A 76 24.94 -23.42 -15.47
C GLY A 76 23.63 -23.96 -16.06
N GLY A 77 22.47 -23.65 -15.48
CA GLY A 77 21.17 -24.06 -16.03
C GLY A 77 20.86 -23.36 -17.35
N ALA A 78 20.27 -24.07 -18.31
CA ALA A 78 19.82 -23.48 -19.58
C ALA A 78 18.60 -22.58 -19.34
N VAL A 79 18.61 -21.35 -19.84
CA VAL A 79 17.55 -20.34 -19.67
C VAL A 79 16.85 -20.02 -20.97
N ALA A 80 17.58 -20.01 -22.06
CA ALA A 80 17.05 -19.71 -23.40
C ALA A 80 17.85 -20.41 -24.49
N GLU A 81 17.24 -20.59 -25.66
CA GLU A 81 17.89 -20.97 -26.92
C GLU A 81 17.76 -19.79 -27.89
N ILE A 82 18.82 -19.55 -28.63
CA ILE A 82 18.81 -18.60 -29.75
C ILE A 82 18.99 -19.42 -31.03
N LEU A 83 17.99 -19.41 -31.90
CA LEU A 83 18.10 -19.93 -33.25
C LEU A 83 18.76 -18.83 -34.10
N LEU A 84 20.07 -19.01 -34.36
CA LEU A 84 20.84 -18.01 -35.09
C LEU A 84 20.28 -17.81 -36.49
N ALA A 85 20.21 -16.57 -36.93
CA ALA A 85 19.85 -16.25 -38.31
C ALA A 85 21.01 -16.66 -39.20
N ASP A 86 20.81 -17.74 -39.97
CA ASP A 86 21.84 -18.29 -40.86
C ASP A 86 21.66 -17.79 -42.30
N ASN A 87 22.80 -17.69 -42.98
CA ASN A 87 22.90 -17.26 -44.39
C ASN A 87 22.69 -18.42 -45.36
N GLY A 88 22.00 -19.51 -44.97
CA GLY A 88 21.63 -20.49 -45.98
C GLY A 88 21.48 -21.98 -45.65
N ALA A 89 21.72 -22.46 -44.46
CA ALA A 89 21.46 -23.86 -44.10
C ALA A 89 21.20 -24.05 -42.61
N GLY A 90 19.95 -24.26 -42.24
CA GLY A 90 19.46 -24.76 -40.96
C GLY A 90 20.10 -24.12 -39.72
N GLY A 91 19.53 -23.01 -39.24
CA GLY A 91 20.13 -22.16 -38.19
C GLY A 91 20.69 -22.93 -36.99
N GLU A 92 21.93 -22.63 -36.63
CA GLU A 92 22.59 -23.16 -35.43
C GLU A 92 21.86 -22.72 -34.17
N LYS A 93 21.67 -23.62 -33.20
CA LYS A 93 21.05 -23.31 -31.91
C LYS A 93 22.16 -23.06 -30.89
N VAL A 94 22.12 -21.93 -30.27
CA VAL A 94 23.03 -21.57 -29.13
C VAL A 94 22.22 -21.44 -27.87
N VAL A 95 22.66 -22.08 -26.80
CA VAL A 95 21.99 -22.08 -25.51
C VAL A 95 22.58 -21.00 -24.64
N VAL A 96 21.74 -20.19 -24.04
CA VAL A 96 22.10 -19.22 -23.01
C VAL A 96 21.98 -19.90 -21.66
N HIS A 97 23.08 -19.92 -20.92
CA HIS A 97 23.15 -20.50 -19.59
C HIS A 97 23.17 -19.42 -18.49
N ALA A 98 22.59 -19.77 -17.34
CA ALA A 98 22.62 -18.92 -16.16
C ALA A 98 24.06 -18.87 -15.58
N PRO A 99 24.73 -17.73 -15.49
CA PRO A 99 26.08 -17.63 -14.93
C PRO A 99 26.12 -17.86 -13.42
N ARG A 100 24.99 -17.64 -12.74
CA ARG A 100 24.80 -17.89 -11.31
C ARG A 100 23.39 -18.41 -11.02
N GLY A 101 23.15 -18.90 -9.81
CA GLY A 101 21.80 -19.20 -9.34
C GLY A 101 20.97 -17.92 -9.10
N GLY A 102 19.66 -18.02 -9.33
CA GLY A 102 18.76 -16.89 -9.12
C GLY A 102 17.34 -17.19 -9.61
N VAL A 103 16.52 -16.17 -9.61
CA VAL A 103 15.17 -16.20 -10.21
C VAL A 103 15.23 -15.55 -11.59
N PHE A 104 14.77 -16.28 -12.60
CA PHE A 104 14.67 -15.72 -13.95
C PHE A 104 13.54 -14.71 -14.03
N CYS A 105 13.80 -13.58 -14.70
CA CYS A 105 12.82 -12.54 -14.98
C CYS A 105 13.03 -12.03 -16.42
N SER A 106 11.97 -12.06 -17.22
CA SER A 106 11.99 -11.52 -18.58
C SER A 106 11.80 -10.00 -18.62
N HIS A 107 11.33 -9.39 -17.52
CA HIS A 107 11.08 -7.96 -17.43
C HIS A 107 12.38 -7.18 -17.27
N ILE A 108 12.77 -6.44 -18.29
CA ILE A 108 13.97 -5.60 -18.35
C ILE A 108 13.50 -4.15 -18.39
N ASP A 109 14.08 -3.28 -17.60
CA ASP A 109 13.69 -1.87 -17.51
C ASP A 109 14.83 -0.88 -17.81
N GLY A 110 16.02 -1.41 -18.15
CA GLY A 110 17.21 -0.61 -18.43
C GLY A 110 17.93 -0.09 -17.19
N LEU A 111 17.35 -0.27 -16.00
CA LEU A 111 17.89 0.22 -14.74
C LEU A 111 18.74 -0.83 -13.98
N GLU A 112 18.88 -2.05 -14.50
CA GLU A 112 19.56 -3.15 -13.84
C GLU A 112 21.06 -2.87 -13.57
N LYS A 113 21.67 -1.99 -14.38
CA LYS A 113 23.07 -1.58 -14.18
C LYS A 113 23.20 -0.34 -13.30
N VAL A 114 22.16 0.45 -13.19
CA VAL A 114 22.13 1.74 -12.47
C VAL A 114 21.67 1.53 -11.04
N LEU A 115 20.53 0.84 -10.86
CA LEU A 115 19.94 0.54 -9.56
C LEU A 115 20.53 -0.74 -8.97
N ARG A 116 21.69 -0.61 -8.31
CA ARG A 116 22.35 -1.71 -7.61
C ARG A 116 22.46 -1.42 -6.12
N PRO A 117 22.51 -2.47 -5.29
CA PRO A 117 22.91 -2.33 -3.90
C PRO A 117 24.27 -1.60 -3.83
N GLY A 118 24.33 -0.50 -3.13
CA GLY A 118 25.53 0.36 -3.06
C GLY A 118 25.47 1.64 -3.90
N ASN A 119 24.73 1.66 -5.02
CA ASN A 119 24.51 2.87 -5.84
C ASN A 119 23.17 3.56 -5.56
N ALA A 120 22.47 3.13 -4.53
CA ALA A 120 21.13 3.63 -4.18
C ALA A 120 21.06 5.11 -3.78
N LEU A 121 22.16 5.84 -3.87
CA LEU A 121 22.29 7.23 -3.41
C LEU A 121 21.97 8.27 -4.48
N GLU A 122 21.80 7.87 -5.73
CA GLU A 122 21.53 8.78 -6.84
C GLU A 122 20.10 8.64 -7.38
N MET A 123 19.15 8.39 -6.46
CA MET A 123 17.75 8.13 -6.85
C MET A 123 17.08 9.28 -7.58
N GLU A 124 17.49 10.53 -7.32
CA GLU A 124 16.98 11.69 -8.06
C GLU A 124 17.35 11.63 -9.57
N ALA A 125 18.53 11.08 -9.87
CA ALA A 125 18.94 10.85 -11.25
C ALA A 125 18.15 9.70 -11.89
N VAL A 126 17.84 8.66 -11.10
CA VAL A 126 17.07 7.49 -11.57
C VAL A 126 15.64 7.85 -11.90
N GLU A 127 15.00 8.68 -11.09
CA GLU A 127 13.64 9.17 -11.37
C GLU A 127 13.55 9.92 -12.70
N LYS A 128 14.62 10.58 -13.11
CA LYS A 128 14.70 11.33 -14.39
C LYS A 128 14.98 10.44 -15.60
N LEU A 129 15.59 9.24 -15.40
CA LEU A 129 15.96 8.37 -16.52
C LEU A 129 14.75 7.70 -17.18
N GLY A 130 13.64 7.52 -16.45
CA GLY A 130 12.51 6.73 -16.92
C GLY A 130 12.87 5.25 -17.06
N ALA A 131 11.91 4.37 -16.86
CA ALA A 131 12.07 2.96 -17.16
C ALA A 131 11.52 2.71 -18.58
N GLU A 132 12.31 2.10 -19.44
CA GLU A 132 11.83 1.59 -20.74
C GLU A 132 11.60 0.08 -20.60
N PRO A 133 10.39 -0.36 -20.21
CA PRO A 133 10.15 -1.75 -19.98
C PRO A 133 10.19 -2.54 -21.30
N ALA A 134 11.03 -3.55 -21.33
CA ALA A 134 11.08 -4.54 -22.39
C ALA A 134 10.86 -5.92 -21.78
N SER A 135 10.13 -6.78 -22.48
CA SER A 135 9.91 -8.17 -22.05
C SER A 135 10.06 -9.08 -23.27
N PRO A 136 11.30 -9.45 -23.62
CA PRO A 136 11.53 -10.35 -24.73
C PRO A 136 10.91 -11.72 -24.40
N GLY A 137 10.09 -12.22 -25.32
CA GLY A 137 9.40 -13.51 -25.21
C GLY A 137 9.86 -14.51 -26.25
N THR A 138 9.42 -15.76 -26.12
CA THR A 138 9.64 -16.76 -27.15
C THR A 138 9.07 -16.30 -28.50
N GLY A 139 9.89 -16.35 -29.55
CA GLY A 139 9.56 -15.85 -30.89
C GLY A 139 10.11 -14.45 -31.18
N SER A 140 10.55 -13.68 -30.18
CA SER A 140 11.17 -12.38 -30.40
C SER A 140 12.49 -12.51 -31.18
N ARG A 141 12.78 -11.57 -32.05
CA ARG A 141 14.12 -11.41 -32.63
C ARG A 141 14.99 -10.65 -31.65
N VAL A 142 16.22 -11.12 -31.50
CA VAL A 142 17.24 -10.50 -30.65
C VAL A 142 18.53 -10.32 -31.42
N GLU A 143 19.23 -9.24 -31.12
CA GLU A 143 20.55 -8.95 -31.65
C GLU A 143 21.64 -9.47 -30.70
N LYS A 144 22.87 -9.62 -31.20
CA LYS A 144 24.02 -9.99 -30.36
C LYS A 144 24.24 -8.98 -29.24
N GLY A 145 24.30 -9.45 -28.00
CA GLY A 145 24.47 -8.62 -26.82
C GLY A 145 23.16 -8.04 -26.26
N GLU A 146 22.06 -8.14 -26.97
CA GLU A 146 20.74 -7.72 -26.48
C GLU A 146 20.31 -8.67 -25.33
N PRO A 147 19.78 -8.13 -24.23
CA PRO A 147 19.39 -8.97 -23.10
C PRO A 147 18.13 -9.80 -23.42
N VAL A 148 18.18 -11.11 -23.16
CA VAL A 148 17.05 -12.04 -23.31
C VAL A 148 16.26 -12.22 -22.02
N GLY A 149 16.72 -11.64 -20.94
CA GLY A 149 16.16 -11.69 -19.61
C GLY A 149 17.21 -11.32 -18.58
N LYS A 150 16.88 -11.46 -17.32
CA LYS A 150 17.79 -11.22 -16.19
C LYS A 150 17.63 -12.29 -15.13
N LEU A 151 18.68 -12.47 -14.32
CA LEU A 151 18.64 -13.24 -13.08
C LEU A 151 18.62 -12.28 -11.93
N VAL A 152 17.66 -12.46 -11.03
CA VAL A 152 17.56 -11.74 -9.79
C VAL A 152 18.08 -12.64 -8.65
N ASP A 153 19.01 -12.14 -7.87
CA ASP A 153 19.48 -12.86 -6.70
C ASP A 153 18.39 -12.85 -5.63
N ASN A 154 17.87 -14.03 -5.33
CA ASN A 154 16.80 -14.19 -4.33
C ASN A 154 17.31 -14.64 -2.96
N LEU A 155 18.62 -14.77 -2.81
CA LEU A 155 19.30 -15.10 -1.53
C LEU A 155 19.78 -13.86 -0.80
N SER A 156 20.16 -12.82 -1.55
CA SER A 156 20.40 -11.50 -0.99
C SER A 156 19.06 -10.79 -0.73
N GLY A 157 19.04 -9.92 0.27
CA GLY A 157 17.92 -9.03 0.49
C GLY A 157 17.72 -8.05 -0.69
N MET A 158 16.53 -7.49 -0.79
CA MET A 158 16.31 -6.35 -1.68
C MET A 158 16.15 -5.08 -0.87
N TRP A 159 16.52 -3.95 -1.47
CA TRP A 159 16.35 -2.65 -0.85
C TRP A 159 15.09 -1.99 -1.38
N TYR A 160 14.40 -1.32 -0.49
CA TYR A 160 13.27 -0.47 -0.81
C TYR A 160 13.62 0.97 -0.48
N TRP A 161 13.69 1.81 -1.48
CA TRP A 161 13.89 3.24 -1.34
C TRP A 161 12.55 3.96 -1.53
N CYS A 162 12.25 4.89 -0.63
CA CYS A 162 11.05 5.71 -0.73
C CYS A 162 11.27 7.08 -0.10
N ARG A 163 10.35 8.01 -0.38
CA ARG A 163 10.25 9.29 0.31
C ARG A 163 9.11 9.25 1.31
N VAL A 164 9.39 9.70 2.53
CA VAL A 164 8.42 9.87 3.60
C VAL A 164 8.39 11.34 3.99
N PRO A 165 7.26 12.05 3.79
CA PRO A 165 7.15 13.45 4.17
C PRO A 165 7.48 13.64 5.66
N ARG A 166 8.18 14.71 5.99
CA ARG A 166 8.61 14.98 7.39
C ARG A 166 7.46 15.03 8.38
N GLU A 167 6.31 15.53 7.95
CA GLU A 167 5.10 15.60 8.75
C GLU A 167 4.59 14.20 9.14
N GLU A 168 4.74 13.24 8.24
CA GLU A 168 4.36 11.86 8.45
C GLU A 168 5.46 11.08 9.18
N ALA A 169 6.71 11.34 8.88
CA ALA A 169 7.87 10.75 9.54
C ALA A 169 8.02 11.22 11.00
N GLY A 170 7.63 12.46 11.29
CA GLY A 170 7.96 13.17 12.54
C GLY A 170 7.38 12.62 13.83
N SER A 171 6.43 11.68 13.78
CA SER A 171 5.88 11.02 14.98
C SER A 171 6.59 9.69 15.33
N GLY A 172 7.37 9.12 14.40
CA GLY A 172 8.18 7.92 14.62
C GLY A 172 9.64 8.32 14.87
N LYS A 173 10.25 7.78 15.93
CA LYS A 173 11.71 7.89 16.11
C LYS A 173 12.36 6.89 15.16
N TRP A 174 12.56 7.29 13.92
CA TRP A 174 13.26 6.48 12.94
C TRP A 174 14.77 6.57 13.16
N SER A 175 15.43 5.42 13.24
CA SER A 175 16.88 5.34 13.41
C SER A 175 17.47 4.28 12.50
N PRO A 176 18.59 4.54 11.82
CA PRO A 176 19.29 3.52 11.08
C PRO A 176 19.59 2.27 11.94
N GLY A 177 19.45 1.09 11.35
CA GLY A 177 19.55 -0.20 12.03
C GLY A 177 18.26 -0.69 12.69
N GLN A 178 17.23 0.15 12.80
CA GLN A 178 15.96 -0.20 13.43
C GLN A 178 15.19 -1.24 12.62
N PRO A 179 14.68 -2.32 13.27
CA PRO A 179 13.73 -3.23 12.62
C PRO A 179 12.40 -2.53 12.39
N VAL A 180 11.85 -2.70 11.21
CA VAL A 180 10.56 -2.14 10.77
C VAL A 180 9.73 -3.23 10.14
N VAL A 181 8.43 -3.16 10.26
CA VAL A 181 7.53 -3.99 9.49
C VAL A 181 6.92 -3.12 8.37
N VAL A 182 7.03 -3.61 7.15
CA VAL A 182 6.35 -3.03 6.01
C VAL A 182 5.26 -3.99 5.54
N LEU A 183 4.15 -3.45 5.03
CA LEU A 183 3.07 -4.28 4.49
C LEU A 183 3.07 -4.14 2.97
N TRP A 184 2.99 -5.26 2.30
CA TRP A 184 2.73 -5.34 0.87
C TRP A 184 1.45 -6.12 0.62
N GLN A 185 0.45 -5.46 0.08
CA GLN A 185 -0.90 -6.04 -0.10
C GLN A 185 -1.44 -6.68 1.20
N GLY A 186 -1.23 -6.00 2.34
CA GLY A 186 -1.63 -6.48 3.67
C GLY A 186 -0.75 -7.58 4.26
N ARG A 187 0.26 -8.08 3.55
CA ARG A 187 1.20 -9.10 4.04
C ARG A 187 2.40 -8.44 4.72
N PRO A 188 2.71 -8.78 5.97
CA PRO A 188 3.84 -8.19 6.69
C PRO A 188 5.17 -8.73 6.17
N ILE A 189 6.10 -7.82 5.91
CA ILE A 189 7.49 -8.08 5.53
C ILE A 189 8.38 -7.45 6.58
N ARG A 190 9.33 -8.21 7.11
CA ARG A 190 10.35 -7.68 8.01
C ARG A 190 11.39 -6.91 7.21
N ALA A 191 11.61 -5.68 7.60
CA ALA A 191 12.60 -4.80 7.01
C ALA A 191 13.50 -4.22 8.08
N ARG A 192 14.64 -3.71 7.69
CA ARG A 192 15.52 -2.91 8.53
C ARG A 192 15.77 -1.57 7.84
N LEU A 193 15.62 -0.50 8.58
CA LEU A 193 15.96 0.82 8.08
C LEU A 193 17.48 0.95 8.02
N GLU A 194 18.03 1.09 6.82
CA GLU A 194 19.48 1.18 6.62
C GLU A 194 19.97 2.62 6.63
N LYS A 195 19.21 3.53 5.99
CA LYS A 195 19.62 4.92 5.84
C LYS A 195 18.44 5.87 5.83
N ILE A 196 18.67 7.07 6.34
CA ILE A 196 17.76 8.23 6.27
C ILE A 196 18.57 9.40 5.74
N THR A 197 18.07 10.09 4.72
CA THR A 197 18.65 11.31 4.18
C THR A 197 17.52 12.30 3.87
N GLY A 198 17.27 13.23 4.78
CA GLY A 198 16.13 14.13 4.65
C GLY A 198 14.80 13.40 4.74
N GLU A 199 14.06 13.35 3.65
CA GLU A 199 12.80 12.61 3.51
C GLU A 199 13.00 11.23 2.89
N GLU A 200 14.19 10.93 2.42
CA GLU A 200 14.51 9.66 1.78
C GLU A 200 14.87 8.61 2.81
N MET A 201 14.27 7.45 2.67
CA MET A 201 14.50 6.29 3.52
C MET A 201 14.85 5.08 2.68
N LEU A 202 15.83 4.33 3.12
CA LEU A 202 16.28 3.09 2.51
C LEU A 202 16.10 1.93 3.49
N PHE A 203 15.30 0.96 3.10
CA PHE A 203 15.00 -0.24 3.89
C PHE A 203 15.59 -1.48 3.23
N LEU A 204 16.16 -2.37 4.02
CA LEU A 204 16.56 -3.71 3.59
C LEU A 204 15.44 -4.70 3.94
N LEU A 205 14.90 -5.37 2.94
CA LEU A 205 13.95 -6.47 3.05
C LEU A 205 14.73 -7.78 2.93
N SER A 206 14.97 -8.45 4.06
CA SER A 206 15.78 -9.69 4.08
C SER A 206 15.02 -10.89 3.52
N VAL A 207 13.71 -10.94 3.70
CA VAL A 207 12.81 -11.98 3.17
C VAL A 207 11.60 -11.27 2.57
N TYR A 208 11.27 -11.59 1.34
CA TYR A 208 10.19 -10.93 0.60
C TYR A 208 9.40 -11.92 -0.26
N PRO A 209 8.12 -11.63 -0.59
CA PRO A 209 7.31 -12.43 -1.50
C PRO A 209 7.93 -12.51 -2.90
N GLY A 210 7.86 -13.68 -3.52
CA GLY A 210 8.45 -13.94 -4.84
C GLY A 210 7.98 -12.99 -5.93
N ASP A 211 6.72 -12.54 -5.85
CA ASP A 211 6.13 -11.64 -6.84
C ASP A 211 6.82 -10.25 -6.88
N LEU A 212 7.49 -9.84 -5.79
CA LEU A 212 8.26 -8.59 -5.75
C LEU A 212 9.50 -8.63 -6.66
N VAL A 213 9.95 -9.83 -7.07
CA VAL A 213 11.08 -9.98 -7.99
C VAL A 213 10.80 -9.28 -9.33
N HIS A 214 9.54 -9.29 -9.78
CA HIS A 214 9.13 -8.71 -11.07
C HIS A 214 8.80 -7.22 -10.99
N GLN A 215 8.70 -6.67 -9.78
CA GLN A 215 8.33 -5.27 -9.58
C GLN A 215 9.57 -4.37 -9.48
N ARG A 216 9.51 -3.17 -10.06
CA ARG A 216 10.53 -2.13 -9.87
C ARG A 216 10.01 -1.03 -8.96
N GLN A 217 8.79 -0.60 -9.18
CA GLN A 217 8.10 0.38 -8.35
C GLN A 217 6.95 -0.30 -7.63
N VAL A 218 6.83 -0.04 -6.34
CA VAL A 218 5.77 -0.62 -5.49
C VAL A 218 5.28 0.39 -4.48
N GLN A 219 4.03 0.20 -4.06
CA GLN A 219 3.52 0.85 -2.87
C GLN A 219 3.63 -0.10 -1.68
N LEU A 220 4.31 0.34 -0.63
CA LEU A 220 4.39 -0.34 0.64
C LEU A 220 3.82 0.56 1.75
N GLU A 221 3.24 -0.08 2.76
CA GLU A 221 2.79 0.60 3.96
C GLU A 221 3.81 0.36 5.08
N LEU A 222 4.41 1.43 5.58
CA LEU A 222 5.36 1.38 6.70
C LEU A 222 4.57 1.40 8.01
N LEU A 223 4.82 0.45 8.91
CA LEU A 223 4.29 0.51 10.27
C LEU A 223 5.09 1.52 11.08
N ALA A 224 4.53 2.71 11.28
CA ALA A 224 5.18 3.85 11.95
C ALA A 224 4.94 3.88 13.47
N GLY A 225 4.63 2.74 14.07
CA GLY A 225 4.37 2.62 15.49
C GLY A 225 2.88 2.50 15.84
N GLU A 226 2.57 2.57 17.12
CA GLU A 226 1.21 2.52 17.64
C GLU A 226 0.78 3.90 18.12
N VAL A 227 -0.44 4.27 17.81
CA VAL A 227 -1.10 5.45 18.39
C VAL A 227 -2.21 5.00 19.33
N ALA A 228 -2.20 5.55 20.53
CA ALA A 228 -3.23 5.32 21.52
C ALA A 228 -4.29 6.42 21.46
N GLY A 229 -5.55 6.05 21.67
CA GLY A 229 -6.67 6.98 21.69
C GLY A 229 -7.99 6.22 21.77
N PHE A 230 -9.10 6.87 21.40
CA PHE A 230 -10.40 6.22 21.37
C PHE A 230 -10.65 5.60 20.00
N VAL A 231 -10.97 4.30 19.96
CA VAL A 231 -11.20 3.55 18.72
C VAL A 231 -12.68 3.61 18.37
N VAL A 232 -13.01 4.21 17.24
CA VAL A 232 -14.40 4.32 16.76
C VAL A 232 -14.52 3.80 15.32
N PRO A 233 -15.69 3.30 14.90
CA PRO A 233 -15.95 2.98 13.50
C PRO A 233 -15.77 4.23 12.63
N LEU A 234 -15.19 4.07 11.44
CA LEU A 234 -14.99 5.20 10.49
C LEU A 234 -16.31 5.93 10.20
N ARG A 235 -17.42 5.19 10.11
CA ARG A 235 -18.77 5.76 9.88
C ARG A 235 -19.29 6.64 11.02
N ALA A 236 -18.69 6.58 12.21
CA ALA A 236 -19.09 7.43 13.34
C ALA A 236 -18.50 8.85 13.25
N VAL A 237 -17.51 9.03 12.40
CA VAL A 237 -16.88 10.34 12.20
C VAL A 237 -17.65 11.12 11.14
N VAL A 238 -18.07 12.32 11.51
CA VAL A 238 -18.81 13.26 10.63
C VAL A 238 -17.99 14.51 10.45
N GLU A 239 -17.82 14.93 9.22
CA GLU A 239 -17.15 16.17 8.88
C GLU A 239 -18.12 17.35 8.91
N ARG A 240 -17.76 18.42 9.65
CA ARG A 240 -18.49 19.67 9.67
C ARG A 240 -17.52 20.85 9.52
N GLY A 241 -17.77 21.68 8.53
CA GLY A 241 -16.93 22.84 8.26
C GLY A 241 -15.45 22.49 7.99
N GLY A 242 -15.20 21.34 7.36
CA GLY A 242 -13.85 20.85 7.08
C GLY A 242 -13.14 20.22 8.30
N GLN A 243 -13.83 20.03 9.43
CA GLN A 243 -13.28 19.41 10.63
C GLN A 243 -13.96 18.07 10.92
N PRO A 244 -13.20 16.99 11.16
CA PRO A 244 -13.76 15.73 11.62
C PRO A 244 -14.25 15.84 13.05
N GLY A 245 -15.37 15.20 13.36
CA GLY A 245 -15.94 15.16 14.70
C GLY A 245 -16.80 13.94 14.92
N VAL A 246 -17.22 13.74 16.16
CA VAL A 246 -18.14 12.67 16.55
C VAL A 246 -19.31 13.25 17.36
N TYR A 247 -20.47 12.62 17.28
CA TYR A 247 -21.55 12.95 18.18
C TYR A 247 -21.40 12.21 19.50
N ILE A 248 -21.28 12.95 20.58
CA ILE A 248 -21.31 12.40 21.95
C ILE A 248 -22.66 12.65 22.59
N ILE A 249 -23.00 11.84 23.57
CA ILE A 249 -24.19 12.06 24.38
C ILE A 249 -23.84 12.81 25.65
N SER A 250 -24.25 14.08 25.70
CA SER A 250 -24.12 14.94 26.85
C SER A 250 -25.48 15.36 27.37
N ARG A 251 -25.79 15.13 28.64
CA ARG A 251 -27.07 15.46 29.27
C ARG A 251 -28.29 14.96 28.46
N ARG A 252 -28.19 13.70 27.94
CA ARG A 252 -29.21 13.08 27.08
C ARG A 252 -29.46 13.77 25.74
N ARG A 253 -28.50 14.54 25.27
CA ARG A 253 -28.55 15.19 23.96
C ARG A 253 -27.31 14.88 23.14
N ALA A 254 -27.50 14.74 21.84
CA ALA A 254 -26.42 14.63 20.90
C ALA A 254 -25.68 15.96 20.79
N THR A 255 -24.39 15.94 21.00
CA THR A 255 -23.51 17.11 20.87
C THR A 255 -22.35 16.73 19.94
N TRP A 256 -22.15 17.47 18.88
CA TRP A 256 -21.03 17.24 17.99
C TRP A 256 -19.73 17.81 18.63
N VAL A 257 -18.69 17.01 18.65
CA VAL A 257 -17.39 17.39 19.21
C VAL A 257 -16.32 17.19 18.15
N PRO A 258 -15.50 18.23 17.86
CA PRO A 258 -14.38 18.09 16.95
C PRO A 258 -13.34 17.13 17.53
N VAL A 259 -12.77 16.29 16.66
CA VAL A 259 -11.74 15.33 17.05
C VAL A 259 -10.56 15.38 16.08
N GLN A 260 -9.40 14.99 16.59
CA GLN A 260 -8.22 14.74 15.77
C GLN A 260 -8.13 13.25 15.46
N ILE A 261 -7.99 12.90 14.18
CA ILE A 261 -7.74 11.52 13.76
C ILE A 261 -6.25 11.25 13.91
N LEU A 262 -5.89 10.32 14.79
CA LEU A 262 -4.51 9.94 15.09
C LEU A 262 -4.01 8.78 14.22
N GLY A 263 -4.93 7.89 13.82
CA GLY A 263 -4.60 6.72 12.99
C GLY A 263 -5.85 6.12 12.37
N ARG A 264 -5.66 5.35 11.28
CA ARG A 264 -6.74 4.67 10.55
C ARG A 264 -6.39 3.21 10.33
N THR A 265 -7.40 2.35 10.39
CA THR A 265 -7.37 0.95 9.97
C THR A 265 -8.60 0.67 9.10
N PRO A 266 -8.68 -0.46 8.39
CA PRO A 266 -9.89 -0.83 7.67
C PRO A 266 -11.13 -0.80 8.57
N GLY A 267 -12.03 0.15 8.31
CA GLY A 267 -13.30 0.31 9.02
C GLY A 267 -13.25 0.98 10.40
N ARG A 268 -12.08 1.31 10.97
CA ARG A 268 -11.94 1.97 12.27
C ARG A 268 -10.93 3.12 12.24
N VAL A 269 -11.11 4.09 13.13
CA VAL A 269 -10.17 5.20 13.34
C VAL A 269 -9.88 5.36 14.82
N VAL A 270 -8.67 5.81 15.13
CA VAL A 270 -8.31 6.28 16.47
C VAL A 270 -8.46 7.77 16.51
N ILE A 271 -9.20 8.26 17.47
CA ILE A 271 -9.47 9.68 17.66
C ILE A 271 -8.98 10.15 19.03
N SER A 272 -8.65 11.45 19.09
CA SER A 272 -8.51 12.20 20.35
C SER A 272 -9.32 13.48 20.26
N GLY A 273 -9.73 14.00 21.40
CA GLY A 273 -10.50 15.24 21.46
C GLY A 273 -10.67 15.74 22.89
N ARG A 274 -10.87 17.04 23.04
CA ARG A 274 -11.13 17.61 24.36
C ARG A 274 -12.45 17.11 24.94
N GLY A 275 -12.43 16.67 26.20
CA GLY A 275 -13.63 16.18 26.89
C GLY A 275 -14.06 14.75 26.55
N LEU A 276 -13.30 14.03 25.73
CA LEU A 276 -13.51 12.60 25.51
C LEU A 276 -12.86 11.79 26.65
N SER A 277 -13.56 10.75 27.08
CA SER A 277 -13.10 9.80 28.10
C SER A 277 -13.72 8.44 27.84
N ALA A 278 -13.23 7.40 28.46
CA ALA A 278 -13.85 6.05 28.40
C ALA A 278 -15.28 6.02 28.97
N ARG A 279 -15.70 7.05 29.71
CA ARG A 279 -17.07 7.22 30.20
C ARG A 279 -17.95 8.06 29.27
N THR A 280 -17.47 8.42 28.09
CA THR A 280 -18.23 9.17 27.09
C THR A 280 -18.99 8.20 26.21
N ARG A 281 -20.30 8.38 26.08
CA ARG A 281 -21.11 7.67 25.09
C ARG A 281 -21.09 8.44 23.77
N TYR A 282 -20.98 7.72 22.66
CA TYR A 282 -20.99 8.30 21.33
C TYR A 282 -21.92 7.56 20.38
N VAL A 283 -22.28 8.20 19.29
CA VAL A 283 -23.14 7.64 18.25
C VAL A 283 -22.30 6.92 17.20
N THR A 284 -22.55 5.62 16.97
CA THR A 284 -21.79 4.82 16.01
C THR A 284 -22.28 4.94 14.56
N ASN A 285 -23.52 5.45 14.35
CA ASN A 285 -24.13 5.62 13.04
C ASN A 285 -24.90 6.95 12.95
N PRO A 286 -24.22 8.08 12.84
CA PRO A 286 -24.79 9.42 12.97
C PRO A 286 -25.59 9.92 11.75
N LEU A 287 -25.91 9.07 10.76
CA LEU A 287 -26.61 9.45 9.52
C LEU A 287 -27.90 10.27 9.75
N TRP A 288 -28.60 10.00 10.85
CA TRP A 288 -29.90 10.60 11.18
C TRP A 288 -29.84 11.47 12.44
N VAL A 289 -28.64 11.74 12.98
CA VAL A 289 -28.48 12.48 14.23
C VAL A 289 -28.16 13.93 13.95
N ARG A 290 -28.92 14.82 14.57
CA ARG A 290 -28.68 16.27 14.57
C ARG A 290 -28.26 16.74 15.95
N GLU A 291 -27.58 17.88 15.96
CA GLU A 291 -27.19 18.51 17.20
C GLU A 291 -28.42 18.88 18.05
N GLY A 292 -28.42 18.47 19.30
CA GLY A 292 -29.51 18.71 20.24
C GLY A 292 -30.56 17.60 20.32
N ASP A 293 -30.52 16.59 19.44
CA ASP A 293 -31.46 15.47 19.47
C ASP A 293 -31.41 14.75 20.83
N LYS A 294 -32.56 14.44 21.38
CA LYS A 294 -32.66 13.67 22.63
C LYS A 294 -32.42 12.20 22.33
N LEU A 295 -31.34 11.67 22.88
CA LEU A 295 -30.96 10.26 22.78
C LEU A 295 -30.87 9.68 24.20
N GLU A 296 -31.46 8.51 24.41
CA GLU A 296 -31.45 7.82 25.71
C GLU A 296 -30.19 6.96 25.92
#